data_66470ee7168c4774c44548b0752c6792
#
_entry.id   66470ee7168c4774c44548b0752c6792
#
_cell.length_a   1.000
_cell.length_b   1.000
_cell.length_c   1.000
_cell.angle_alpha   90.00
_cell.angle_beta   90.00
_cell.angle_gamma   90.00
#
_symmetry.space_group_name_H-M   'P 1'
#
loop_
_entity.id
_entity.type
_entity.pdbx_description
1 polymer ?
#
loop_
_entity_poly.entity_id
_entity_poly.type
_entity_poly.pdbx_seq_one_letter_code
_entity_poly.pdbx_strand_id
1 'polypeptide(L)'
;MRKSDVTADLVSRLIAEQFPHWADLPVRPVEVGGIDNTTFRLGQTMSVRLPSDGCYIEQVDKEHRWLPVLASQLPRPIPVPLAKGVPGCGFPWPWSVYRWIDGDPAAAENIGDMVQFATDLADFLVALYAIDPAGGPGPGSHNFGRGGPVALYESETQEALKALPGHIDTELAAEVWRAALTSAWPGPPVWFHGDAQPGNLLIRDGRLAAVIDFGTAGVGDPACDTTIAWTFLSADGRRAFKERLPFDAPTWARGRGWAIWKAMKVLVDALQDDPEDAAYTTGVIEAILADHLAAE
;
A
#
# COMPACT_ATOMS: atom_id res chain seq x y z
N MET A 1 0.15 18.81 14.64
CA MET A 1 -1.34 18.81 14.61
C MET A 1 -1.74 17.35 14.72
N ARG A 2 -2.71 17.00 15.56
CA ARG A 2 -3.20 15.63 15.66
C ARG A 2 -4.23 15.37 14.55
N LYS A 3 -4.37 14.13 14.10
CA LYS A 3 -5.37 13.73 13.09
C LYS A 3 -6.79 14.18 13.49
N SER A 4 -7.12 14.11 14.78
CA SER A 4 -8.42 14.55 15.34
C SER A 4 -8.69 16.06 15.23
N ASP A 5 -7.65 16.86 15.00
CA ASP A 5 -7.79 18.31 14.87
C ASP A 5 -8.17 18.73 13.44
N VAL A 6 -8.11 17.80 12.47
CA VAL A 6 -8.48 18.01 11.07
C VAL A 6 -9.98 17.74 10.90
N THR A 7 -10.77 18.81 10.82
CA THR A 7 -12.24 18.74 10.75
C THR A 7 -12.76 19.18 9.38
N ALA A 8 -14.01 18.82 9.05
CA ALA A 8 -14.67 19.28 7.82
C ALA A 8 -14.75 20.81 7.74
N ASP A 9 -14.91 21.50 8.88
CA ASP A 9 -14.90 22.97 8.94
C ASP A 9 -13.53 23.55 8.58
N LEU A 10 -12.44 22.96 9.08
CA LEU A 10 -11.08 23.37 8.71
C LEU A 10 -10.87 23.19 7.19
N VAL A 11 -11.28 22.04 6.65
CA VAL A 11 -11.14 21.75 5.20
C VAL A 11 -11.98 22.72 4.38
N SER A 12 -13.22 23.03 4.78
CA SER A 12 -14.07 24.01 4.10
C SER A 12 -13.42 25.40 4.06
N ARG A 13 -12.79 25.83 5.15
CA ARG A 13 -12.06 27.12 5.18
C ARG A 13 -10.83 27.11 4.27
N LEU A 14 -10.06 26.02 4.25
CA LEU A 14 -8.91 25.85 3.35
C LEU A 14 -9.34 25.89 1.88
N ILE A 15 -10.44 25.20 1.53
CA ILE A 15 -11.00 25.23 0.18
C ILE A 15 -11.47 26.64 -0.19
N ALA A 16 -12.23 27.31 0.68
CA ALA A 16 -12.74 28.65 0.42
C ALA A 16 -11.61 29.70 0.24
N GLU A 17 -10.53 29.59 1.02
CA GLU A 17 -9.39 30.47 0.93
C GLU A 17 -8.57 30.27 -0.34
N GLN A 18 -8.29 29.00 -0.71
CA GLN A 18 -7.32 28.67 -1.76
C GLN A 18 -7.96 28.32 -3.10
N PHE A 19 -9.21 27.83 -3.09
CA PHE A 19 -9.95 27.40 -4.27
C PHE A 19 -11.39 27.95 -4.25
N PRO A 20 -11.60 29.29 -4.37
CA PRO A 20 -12.90 29.93 -4.19
C PRO A 20 -14.01 29.36 -5.09
N HIS A 21 -13.66 28.83 -6.25
CA HIS A 21 -14.62 28.18 -7.19
C HIS A 21 -15.18 26.86 -6.67
N TRP A 22 -14.66 26.30 -5.59
CA TRP A 22 -15.17 25.13 -4.89
C TRP A 22 -15.74 25.43 -3.50
N ALA A 23 -15.75 26.71 -3.08
CA ALA A 23 -16.13 27.11 -1.73
C ALA A 23 -17.52 26.65 -1.29
N ASP A 24 -18.47 26.57 -2.24
CA ASP A 24 -19.85 26.17 -1.96
C ASP A 24 -20.09 24.65 -1.97
N LEU A 25 -19.04 23.86 -2.27
CA LEU A 25 -19.16 22.41 -2.28
C LEU A 25 -19.17 21.83 -0.86
N PRO A 26 -20.07 20.86 -0.57
CA PRO A 26 -20.10 20.24 0.75
C PRO A 26 -18.82 19.42 0.99
N VAL A 27 -18.26 19.57 2.20
CA VAL A 27 -17.15 18.78 2.70
C VAL A 27 -17.69 17.77 3.71
N ARG A 28 -17.40 16.48 3.52
CA ARG A 28 -17.84 15.39 4.39
C ARG A 28 -16.67 14.45 4.70
N PRO A 29 -16.49 14.00 5.96
CA PRO A 29 -15.47 13.01 6.27
C PRO A 29 -15.73 11.71 5.51
N VAL A 30 -14.67 10.99 5.15
CA VAL A 30 -14.73 9.63 4.66
C VAL A 30 -14.65 8.70 5.87
N GLU A 31 -15.62 7.79 6.01
CA GLU A 31 -15.75 6.92 7.20
C GLU A 31 -14.55 5.98 7.35
N VAL A 32 -14.09 5.40 6.24
CA VAL A 32 -12.90 4.53 6.21
C VAL A 32 -11.72 5.36 5.70
N GLY A 33 -10.92 5.88 6.62
CA GLY A 33 -9.74 6.68 6.32
C GLY A 33 -8.45 5.89 6.49
N GLY A 34 -7.45 6.14 5.62
CA GLY A 34 -6.08 5.61 5.77
C GLY A 34 -5.34 6.20 6.98
N ILE A 35 -4.15 5.66 7.27
CA ILE A 35 -3.27 6.15 8.36
C ILE A 35 -2.57 7.45 7.94
N ASP A 36 -2.08 7.51 6.73
CA ASP A 36 -1.20 8.55 6.19
C ASP A 36 -1.89 9.90 5.98
N ASN A 37 -3.18 9.86 5.70
CA ASN A 37 -3.98 11.04 5.40
C ASN A 37 -5.30 11.06 6.14
N THR A 38 -5.80 12.26 6.44
CA THR A 38 -7.21 12.48 6.74
C THR A 38 -7.91 12.87 5.45
N THR A 39 -8.92 12.08 5.07
CA THR A 39 -9.60 12.22 3.78
C THR A 39 -11.03 12.71 3.95
N PHE A 40 -11.42 13.66 3.09
CA PHE A 40 -12.79 14.18 3.01
C PHE A 40 -13.31 14.10 1.58
N ARG A 41 -14.62 13.89 1.43
CA ARG A 41 -15.30 14.13 0.16
C ARG A 41 -15.48 15.64 -0.02
N LEU A 42 -15.23 16.12 -1.24
CA LEU A 42 -15.52 17.48 -1.66
C LEU A 42 -16.54 17.42 -2.82
N GLY A 43 -17.74 17.85 -2.54
CA GLY A 43 -18.85 17.64 -3.47
C GLY A 43 -19.11 16.15 -3.72
N GLN A 44 -19.39 15.79 -4.98
CA GLN A 44 -19.66 14.41 -5.38
C GLN A 44 -18.50 13.74 -6.12
N THR A 45 -17.57 14.53 -6.66
CA THR A 45 -16.58 14.03 -7.63
C THR A 45 -15.13 14.22 -7.22
N MET A 46 -14.90 14.76 -6.01
CA MET A 46 -13.56 15.05 -5.51
C MET A 46 -13.35 14.56 -4.09
N SER A 47 -12.08 14.39 -3.74
CA SER A 47 -11.62 14.20 -2.35
C SER A 47 -10.52 15.19 -2.01
N VAL A 48 -10.44 15.53 -0.71
CA VAL A 48 -9.35 16.31 -0.13
C VAL A 48 -8.57 15.39 0.79
N ARG A 49 -7.26 15.28 0.59
CA ARG A 49 -6.35 14.50 1.43
C ARG A 49 -5.37 15.44 2.11
N LEU A 50 -5.34 15.37 3.43
CA LEU A 50 -4.44 16.15 4.27
C LEU A 50 -3.51 15.17 5.01
N PRO A 51 -2.18 15.32 4.91
CA PRO A 51 -1.24 14.48 5.66
C PRO A 51 -1.58 14.46 7.15
N SER A 52 -1.55 13.28 7.77
CA SER A 52 -1.84 13.11 9.19
C SER A 52 -0.63 13.40 10.08
N ASP A 53 0.58 13.32 9.51
CA ASP A 53 1.85 13.58 10.18
C ASP A 53 2.88 14.19 9.22
N GLY A 54 3.95 14.77 9.79
CA GLY A 54 5.05 15.38 9.04
C GLY A 54 5.82 14.41 8.15
N CYS A 55 5.86 13.12 8.50
CA CYS A 55 6.54 12.09 7.70
C CYS A 55 5.88 11.80 6.35
N TYR A 56 4.61 12.22 6.15
CA TYR A 56 3.87 12.02 4.90
C TYR A 56 3.90 13.21 3.95
N ILE A 57 4.54 14.33 4.33
CA ILE A 57 4.54 15.58 3.53
C ILE A 57 5.17 15.38 2.15
N GLU A 58 6.27 14.64 2.08
CA GLU A 58 6.99 14.39 0.82
C GLU A 58 6.14 13.65 -0.21
N GLN A 59 5.15 12.88 0.25
CA GLN A 59 4.22 12.16 -0.63
C GLN A 59 3.37 13.13 -1.46
N VAL A 60 3.00 14.30 -0.94
CA VAL A 60 2.18 15.30 -1.65
C VAL A 60 2.86 15.73 -2.96
N ASP A 61 4.11 16.16 -2.89
CA ASP A 61 4.84 16.60 -4.09
C ASP A 61 5.14 15.46 -5.05
N LYS A 62 5.47 14.29 -4.52
CA LYS A 62 5.69 13.08 -5.29
C LYS A 62 4.44 12.70 -6.10
N GLU A 63 3.29 12.64 -5.46
CA GLU A 63 2.02 12.27 -6.12
C GLU A 63 1.61 13.30 -7.18
N HIS A 64 1.74 14.59 -6.90
CA HIS A 64 1.47 15.64 -7.90
C HIS A 64 2.36 15.55 -9.13
N ARG A 65 3.61 15.14 -8.96
CA ARG A 65 4.56 14.96 -10.06
C ARG A 65 4.27 13.70 -10.87
N TRP A 66 4.04 12.58 -10.21
CA TRP A 66 4.12 11.28 -10.87
C TRP A 66 2.77 10.65 -11.21
N LEU A 67 1.72 10.86 -10.41
CA LEU A 67 0.41 10.25 -10.70
C LEU A 67 -0.15 10.62 -12.08
N PRO A 68 -0.05 11.86 -12.59
CA PRO A 68 -0.50 12.17 -13.94
C PRO A 68 0.24 11.38 -15.04
N VAL A 69 1.54 11.11 -14.82
CA VAL A 69 2.36 10.34 -15.76
C VAL A 69 1.96 8.86 -15.73
N LEU A 70 1.84 8.29 -14.54
CA LEU A 70 1.47 6.88 -14.34
C LEU A 70 0.03 6.61 -14.82
N ALA A 71 -0.92 7.48 -14.49
CA ALA A 71 -2.33 7.31 -14.83
C ALA A 71 -2.58 7.18 -16.34
N SER A 72 -1.76 7.82 -17.16
CA SER A 72 -1.89 7.78 -18.62
C SER A 72 -1.45 6.44 -19.24
N GLN A 73 -0.76 5.59 -18.48
CA GLN A 73 -0.14 4.35 -18.96
C GLN A 73 -0.69 3.09 -18.27
N LEU A 74 -1.50 3.26 -17.22
CA LEU A 74 -2.03 2.13 -16.45
C LEU A 74 -3.39 1.66 -16.95
N PRO A 75 -3.69 0.33 -16.89
CA PRO A 75 -4.92 -0.23 -17.43
C PRO A 75 -6.16 0.01 -16.53
N ARG A 76 -5.93 0.45 -15.30
CA ARG A 76 -7.00 0.78 -14.33
C ARG A 76 -6.81 2.20 -13.80
N PRO A 77 -7.90 2.88 -13.43
CA PRO A 77 -7.83 4.18 -12.79
C PRO A 77 -6.94 4.18 -11.54
N ILE A 78 -6.19 5.26 -11.38
CA ILE A 78 -5.46 5.60 -10.15
C ILE A 78 -5.81 7.02 -9.73
N PRO A 79 -5.48 7.47 -8.52
CA PRO A 79 -5.72 8.85 -8.11
C PRO A 79 -5.08 9.86 -9.08
N VAL A 80 -5.84 10.90 -9.44
CA VAL A 80 -5.34 12.01 -10.26
C VAL A 80 -5.48 13.30 -9.46
N PRO A 81 -4.37 13.98 -9.12
CA PRO A 81 -4.42 15.25 -8.42
C PRO A 81 -5.02 16.33 -9.32
N LEU A 82 -5.94 17.11 -8.77
CA LEU A 82 -6.60 18.25 -9.43
C LEU A 82 -6.03 19.59 -8.97
N ALA A 83 -5.66 19.69 -7.70
CA ALA A 83 -5.07 20.88 -7.13
C ALA A 83 -4.21 20.55 -5.92
N LYS A 84 -3.17 21.37 -5.70
CA LYS A 84 -2.30 21.33 -4.54
C LYS A 84 -2.56 22.55 -3.65
N GLY A 85 -2.95 22.30 -2.40
CA GLY A 85 -3.08 23.32 -1.39
C GLY A 85 -1.76 23.55 -0.66
N VAL A 86 -1.64 24.74 -0.11
CA VAL A 86 -0.50 25.16 0.74
C VAL A 86 -0.95 25.25 2.20
N PRO A 87 -0.03 25.34 3.18
CA PRO A 87 -0.39 25.60 4.57
C PRO A 87 -1.32 26.81 4.71
N GLY A 88 -2.36 26.71 5.55
CA GLY A 88 -3.34 27.77 5.74
C GLY A 88 -4.36 27.42 6.82
N CYS A 89 -5.15 28.37 7.27
CA CYS A 89 -6.21 28.20 8.29
C CYS A 89 -5.76 27.45 9.56
N GLY A 90 -4.46 27.43 9.87
CA GLY A 90 -3.88 26.68 10.98
C GLY A 90 -3.44 25.25 10.64
N PHE A 91 -3.66 24.76 9.43
CA PHE A 91 -3.08 23.52 8.94
C PHE A 91 -1.64 23.74 8.45
N PRO A 92 -0.63 23.02 8.97
CA PRO A 92 0.77 23.40 8.78
C PRO A 92 1.43 22.85 7.52
N TRP A 93 0.78 21.93 6.76
CA TRP A 93 1.41 21.20 5.68
C TRP A 93 0.73 21.44 4.32
N PRO A 94 1.40 21.18 3.19
CA PRO A 94 0.74 21.06 1.89
C PRO A 94 -0.28 19.90 1.91
N TRP A 95 -1.29 20.01 1.07
CA TRP A 95 -2.39 19.06 0.97
C TRP A 95 -2.89 18.98 -0.47
N SER A 96 -3.78 18.03 -0.78
CA SER A 96 -4.16 17.76 -2.16
C SER A 96 -5.66 17.60 -2.34
N VAL A 97 -6.15 18.03 -3.50
CA VAL A 97 -7.48 17.69 -4.02
C VAL A 97 -7.31 16.69 -5.15
N TYR A 98 -8.02 15.57 -5.10
CA TYR A 98 -8.02 14.53 -6.13
C TYR A 98 -9.40 14.35 -6.74
N ARG A 99 -9.41 13.78 -7.94
CA ARG A 99 -10.64 13.18 -8.48
C ARG A 99 -11.04 12.02 -7.58
N TRP A 100 -12.33 11.97 -7.23
CA TRP A 100 -12.87 10.80 -6.55
C TRP A 100 -12.96 9.61 -7.50
N ILE A 101 -12.64 8.44 -7.01
CA ILE A 101 -12.80 7.18 -7.72
C ILE A 101 -13.84 6.37 -6.96
N ASP A 102 -14.90 5.93 -7.65
CA ASP A 102 -15.97 5.13 -7.06
C ASP A 102 -15.56 3.65 -7.00
N GLY A 103 -15.90 3.02 -5.89
CA GLY A 103 -15.64 1.62 -5.59
C GLY A 103 -15.48 1.42 -4.08
N ASP A 104 -15.65 0.19 -3.64
CA ASP A 104 -15.48 -0.20 -2.24
C ASP A 104 -14.11 -0.86 -2.05
N PRO A 105 -13.44 -0.71 -0.91
CA PRO A 105 -12.21 -1.45 -0.61
C PRO A 105 -12.42 -2.96 -0.80
N ALA A 106 -11.39 -3.64 -1.31
CA ALA A 106 -11.46 -5.07 -1.55
C ALA A 106 -11.71 -5.84 -0.25
N ALA A 107 -12.70 -6.70 -0.27
CA ALA A 107 -13.04 -7.64 0.77
C ALA A 107 -13.46 -8.97 0.10
N ALA A 108 -13.29 -10.10 0.79
CA ALA A 108 -13.58 -11.40 0.20
C ALA A 108 -15.03 -11.51 -0.28
N GLU A 109 -15.95 -10.86 0.42
CA GLU A 109 -17.40 -10.87 0.13
C GLU A 109 -17.80 -9.99 -1.07
N ASN A 110 -16.99 -9.02 -1.48
CA ASN A 110 -17.31 -8.14 -2.61
C ASN A 110 -16.55 -8.48 -3.91
N ILE A 111 -15.70 -9.53 -3.88
CA ILE A 111 -14.98 -10.02 -5.05
C ILE A 111 -15.75 -11.21 -5.64
N GLY A 112 -16.18 -11.08 -6.90
CA GLY A 112 -16.96 -12.11 -7.59
C GLY A 112 -16.15 -13.37 -7.93
N ASP A 113 -14.87 -13.19 -8.30
CA ASP A 113 -13.93 -14.27 -8.64
C ASP A 113 -12.52 -13.87 -8.18
N MET A 114 -11.99 -14.56 -7.17
CA MET A 114 -10.67 -14.27 -6.59
C MET A 114 -9.51 -14.56 -7.56
N VAL A 115 -9.64 -15.54 -8.42
CA VAL A 115 -8.61 -15.85 -9.44
C VAL A 115 -8.55 -14.73 -10.49
N GLN A 116 -9.72 -14.27 -10.94
CA GLN A 116 -9.78 -13.15 -11.87
C GLN A 116 -9.29 -11.83 -11.22
N PHE A 117 -9.65 -11.59 -9.96
CA PHE A 117 -9.14 -10.42 -9.21
C PHE A 117 -7.62 -10.45 -9.10
N ALA A 118 -7.04 -11.59 -8.73
CA ALA A 118 -5.60 -11.78 -8.63
C ALA A 118 -4.89 -11.57 -9.97
N THR A 119 -5.51 -12.03 -11.07
CA THR A 119 -5.00 -11.83 -12.43
C THR A 119 -5.08 -10.36 -12.85
N ASP A 120 -6.21 -9.69 -12.59
CA ASP A 120 -6.39 -8.26 -12.89
C ASP A 120 -5.37 -7.39 -12.13
N LEU A 121 -5.08 -7.74 -10.87
CA LEU A 121 -4.06 -7.05 -10.06
C LEU A 121 -2.65 -7.30 -10.60
N ALA A 122 -2.32 -8.54 -10.93
CA ALA A 122 -1.02 -8.88 -11.51
C ALA A 122 -0.80 -8.14 -12.84
N ASP A 123 -1.82 -8.07 -13.71
CA ASP A 123 -1.76 -7.33 -14.98
C ASP A 123 -1.54 -5.83 -14.74
N PHE A 124 -2.18 -5.26 -13.72
CA PHE A 124 -1.95 -3.87 -13.32
C PHE A 124 -0.50 -3.65 -12.87
N LEU A 125 0.04 -4.53 -12.03
CA LEU A 125 1.41 -4.43 -11.53
C LEU A 125 2.43 -4.62 -12.67
N VAL A 126 2.21 -5.57 -13.56
CA VAL A 126 3.07 -5.75 -14.76
C VAL A 126 3.08 -4.51 -15.63
N ALA A 127 1.92 -3.87 -15.82
CA ALA A 127 1.86 -2.61 -16.55
C ALA A 127 2.63 -1.47 -15.83
N LEU A 128 2.54 -1.42 -14.49
CA LEU A 128 3.28 -0.45 -13.68
C LEU A 128 4.79 -0.68 -13.80
N TYR A 129 5.26 -1.94 -13.73
CA TYR A 129 6.69 -2.29 -13.86
C TYR A 129 7.27 -1.96 -15.25
N ALA A 130 6.42 -1.90 -16.27
CA ALA A 130 6.83 -1.60 -17.64
C ALA A 130 6.97 -0.10 -17.94
N ILE A 131 6.52 0.78 -17.04
CA ILE A 131 6.64 2.23 -17.20
C ILE A 131 8.10 2.64 -17.04
N ASP A 132 8.58 3.55 -17.91
CA ASP A 132 9.93 4.10 -17.81
C ASP A 132 10.21 4.65 -16.41
N PRO A 133 11.19 4.09 -15.66
CA PRO A 133 11.52 4.52 -14.31
C PRO A 133 12.36 5.82 -14.26
N ALA A 134 12.75 6.36 -15.38
CA ALA A 134 13.69 7.49 -15.45
C ALA A 134 13.21 8.70 -14.61
N GLY A 135 14.05 9.12 -13.67
CA GLY A 135 13.76 10.23 -12.77
C GLY A 135 12.73 9.94 -11.68
N GLY A 136 12.21 8.70 -11.59
CA GLY A 136 11.34 8.25 -10.50
C GLY A 136 12.07 8.20 -9.16
N PRO A 137 11.35 8.34 -8.03
CA PRO A 137 11.95 8.37 -6.70
C PRO A 137 12.38 6.96 -6.26
N GLY A 138 13.64 6.80 -5.88
CA GLY A 138 14.15 5.56 -5.30
C GLY A 138 13.70 5.32 -3.86
N PRO A 139 14.13 4.21 -3.23
CA PRO A 139 13.85 3.96 -1.82
C PRO A 139 14.36 5.08 -0.91
N GLY A 140 13.54 5.48 0.06
CA GLY A 140 13.88 6.57 0.99
C GLY A 140 12.84 6.74 2.11
N SER A 141 12.92 7.88 2.84
CA SER A 141 11.99 8.22 3.92
C SER A 141 10.54 8.29 3.44
N HIS A 142 10.34 8.87 2.25
CA HIS A 142 9.01 9.10 1.67
C HIS A 142 8.20 7.83 1.38
N ASN A 143 8.84 6.67 1.29
CA ASN A 143 8.21 5.37 1.03
C ASN A 143 8.67 4.28 2.03
N PHE A 144 9.24 4.69 3.16
CA PHE A 144 9.68 3.78 4.22
C PHE A 144 10.60 2.67 3.68
N GLY A 145 11.51 3.03 2.78
CA GLY A 145 12.48 2.11 2.18
C GLY A 145 11.93 1.03 1.25
N ARG A 146 10.64 1.11 0.84
CA ARG A 146 10.07 0.17 -0.15
C ARG A 146 10.87 0.21 -1.44
N GLY A 147 11.02 -0.97 -2.07
CA GLY A 147 11.86 -1.12 -3.26
C GLY A 147 13.36 -1.18 -2.97
N GLY A 148 13.76 -1.04 -1.71
CA GLY A 148 15.13 -1.23 -1.23
C GLY A 148 15.38 -2.62 -0.63
N PRO A 149 16.57 -2.84 -0.07
CA PRO A 149 16.91 -4.10 0.58
C PRO A 149 16.01 -4.39 1.80
N VAL A 150 15.50 -5.61 1.91
CA VAL A 150 14.70 -6.03 3.08
C VAL A 150 15.51 -5.92 4.40
N ALA A 151 16.83 -5.96 4.32
CA ALA A 151 17.73 -5.79 5.46
C ALA A 151 17.54 -4.47 6.24
N LEU A 152 16.86 -3.49 5.65
CA LEU A 152 16.47 -2.27 6.36
C LEU A 152 15.66 -2.57 7.63
N TYR A 153 14.90 -3.67 7.62
CA TYR A 153 14.03 -4.09 8.70
C TYR A 153 14.61 -5.25 9.54
N GLU A 154 15.92 -5.50 9.47
CA GLU A 154 16.58 -6.58 10.21
C GLU A 154 16.35 -6.47 11.72
N SER A 155 16.54 -5.28 12.33
CA SER A 155 16.37 -5.10 13.77
C SER A 155 14.96 -5.41 14.23
N GLU A 156 13.95 -4.87 13.52
CA GLU A 156 12.53 -5.09 13.84
C GLU A 156 12.16 -6.58 13.70
N THR A 157 12.67 -7.25 12.65
CA THR A 157 12.45 -8.68 12.43
C THR A 157 13.02 -9.52 13.55
N GLN A 158 14.26 -9.23 13.97
CA GLN A 158 14.91 -9.95 15.08
C GLN A 158 14.20 -9.71 16.42
N GLU A 159 13.67 -8.52 16.66
CA GLU A 159 12.87 -8.21 17.85
C GLU A 159 11.56 -9.00 17.84
N ALA A 160 10.85 -9.04 16.72
CA ALA A 160 9.62 -9.81 16.58
C ALA A 160 9.84 -11.33 16.75
N LEU A 161 10.90 -11.89 16.15
CA LEU A 161 11.29 -13.30 16.33
C LEU A 161 11.54 -13.65 17.80
N LYS A 162 12.10 -12.73 18.59
CA LYS A 162 12.31 -12.93 20.04
C LYS A 162 11.02 -12.84 20.85
N ALA A 163 10.04 -12.10 20.37
CA ALA A 163 8.77 -11.88 21.06
C ALA A 163 7.73 -12.99 20.81
N LEU A 164 7.89 -13.81 19.75
CA LEU A 164 6.88 -14.75 19.27
C LEU A 164 7.11 -16.25 19.53
N PRO A 165 8.09 -16.72 20.38
CA PRO A 165 8.22 -18.13 20.68
C PRO A 165 6.92 -18.70 21.30
N GLY A 166 6.46 -19.84 20.76
CA GLY A 166 5.22 -20.48 21.19
C GLY A 166 3.94 -19.93 20.50
N HIS A 167 4.03 -18.85 19.73
CA HIS A 167 2.95 -18.34 18.91
C HIS A 167 3.07 -18.77 17.45
N ILE A 168 4.29 -18.85 16.93
CA ILE A 168 4.59 -19.28 15.56
C ILE A 168 5.85 -20.18 15.56
N ASP A 169 6.13 -20.84 14.42
CA ASP A 169 7.42 -21.47 14.18
C ASP A 169 8.49 -20.39 13.87
N THR A 170 9.17 -19.93 14.92
CA THR A 170 10.17 -18.85 14.82
C THR A 170 11.45 -19.30 14.11
N GLU A 171 11.78 -20.60 14.12
CA GLU A 171 12.94 -21.15 13.40
C GLU A 171 12.70 -21.08 11.90
N LEU A 172 11.55 -21.56 11.43
CA LEU A 172 11.16 -21.50 10.02
C LEU A 172 10.96 -20.04 9.56
N ALA A 173 10.37 -19.18 10.40
CA ALA A 173 10.26 -17.76 10.09
C ALA A 173 11.63 -17.07 9.91
N ALA A 174 12.62 -17.44 10.72
CA ALA A 174 13.99 -16.98 10.56
C ALA A 174 14.65 -17.53 9.29
N GLU A 175 14.27 -18.72 8.80
CA GLU A 175 14.71 -19.26 7.51
C GLU A 175 14.15 -18.47 6.34
N VAL A 176 12.84 -18.18 6.35
CA VAL A 176 12.20 -17.29 5.37
C VAL A 176 12.93 -15.95 5.30
N TRP A 177 13.22 -15.35 6.46
CA TRP A 177 13.94 -14.08 6.53
C TRP A 177 15.37 -14.17 5.97
N ARG A 178 16.13 -15.20 6.33
CA ARG A 178 17.49 -15.43 5.81
C ARG A 178 17.50 -15.62 4.29
N ALA A 179 16.52 -16.36 3.74
CA ALA A 179 16.37 -16.53 2.30
C ALA A 179 16.12 -15.20 1.58
N ALA A 180 15.35 -14.31 2.18
CA ALA A 180 15.14 -12.96 1.64
C ALA A 180 16.40 -12.10 1.65
N LEU A 181 17.23 -12.19 2.71
CA LEU A 181 18.47 -11.43 2.85
C LEU A 181 19.57 -11.88 1.88
N THR A 182 19.56 -13.13 1.45
CA THR A 182 20.62 -13.71 0.60
C THR A 182 20.48 -13.35 -0.87
N SER A 183 19.41 -12.68 -1.27
CA SER A 183 19.17 -12.29 -2.65
C SER A 183 19.01 -10.77 -2.80
N ALA A 184 19.45 -10.26 -3.93
CA ALA A 184 19.25 -8.87 -4.33
C ALA A 184 18.49 -8.81 -5.66
N TRP A 185 17.78 -7.73 -5.93
CA TRP A 185 17.14 -7.51 -7.21
C TRP A 185 18.20 -7.38 -8.33
N PRO A 186 18.25 -8.29 -9.30
CA PRO A 186 19.27 -8.27 -10.35
C PRO A 186 18.89 -7.41 -11.54
N GLY A 187 17.62 -7.04 -11.66
CA GLY A 187 17.08 -6.28 -12.78
C GLY A 187 17.30 -4.77 -12.63
N PRO A 188 16.99 -4.02 -13.68
CA PRO A 188 16.90 -2.57 -13.57
C PRO A 188 15.78 -2.22 -12.57
N PRO A 189 15.88 -1.07 -11.87
CA PRO A 189 14.81 -0.61 -11.02
C PRO A 189 13.54 -0.36 -11.84
N VAL A 190 12.38 -0.75 -11.29
CA VAL A 190 11.07 -0.58 -11.92
C VAL A 190 10.14 0.20 -11.00
N TRP A 191 9.09 0.82 -11.55
CA TRP A 191 8.04 1.38 -10.72
C TRP A 191 7.37 0.27 -9.91
N PHE A 192 7.08 0.50 -8.64
CA PHE A 192 6.30 -0.36 -7.77
C PHE A 192 5.26 0.47 -7.01
N HIS A 193 4.21 -0.20 -6.51
CA HIS A 193 3.19 0.42 -5.68
C HIS A 193 3.63 0.55 -4.21
N GLY A 194 4.20 -0.51 -3.66
CA GLY A 194 4.78 -0.56 -2.32
C GLY A 194 3.78 -0.82 -1.18
N ASP A 195 2.47 -0.77 -1.45
CA ASP A 195 1.41 -1.02 -0.47
C ASP A 195 0.16 -1.62 -1.14
N ALA A 196 0.35 -2.65 -1.96
CA ALA A 196 -0.75 -3.39 -2.59
C ALA A 196 -1.48 -4.24 -1.53
N GLN A 197 -2.47 -3.64 -0.86
CA GLN A 197 -3.28 -4.26 0.19
C GLN A 197 -4.78 -4.03 -0.08
N PRO A 198 -5.69 -4.83 0.50
CA PRO A 198 -7.13 -4.75 0.21
C PRO A 198 -7.72 -3.34 0.32
N GLY A 199 -7.34 -2.56 1.33
CA GLY A 199 -7.81 -1.18 1.52
C GLY A 199 -7.47 -0.22 0.38
N ASN A 200 -6.44 -0.56 -0.43
CA ASN A 200 -5.95 0.26 -1.55
C ASN A 200 -6.44 -0.25 -2.92
N LEU A 201 -7.29 -1.27 -2.95
CA LEU A 201 -7.82 -1.89 -4.17
C LEU A 201 -9.34 -1.71 -4.18
N LEU A 202 -9.84 -0.91 -5.11
CA LEU A 202 -11.28 -0.63 -5.19
C LEU A 202 -11.99 -1.64 -6.07
N ILE A 203 -13.08 -2.20 -5.55
CA ILE A 203 -13.94 -3.15 -6.22
C ILE A 203 -15.22 -2.45 -6.69
N ARG A 204 -15.65 -2.79 -7.89
CA ARG A 204 -16.97 -2.46 -8.43
C ARG A 204 -17.45 -3.60 -9.28
N ASP A 205 -18.73 -4.00 -9.09
CA ASP A 205 -19.36 -5.11 -9.82
C ASP A 205 -18.55 -6.42 -9.71
N GLY A 206 -17.99 -6.69 -8.52
CA GLY A 206 -17.21 -7.90 -8.24
C GLY A 206 -15.79 -7.94 -8.83
N ARG A 207 -15.30 -6.86 -9.42
CA ARG A 207 -14.01 -6.78 -10.12
C ARG A 207 -13.13 -5.62 -9.64
N LEU A 208 -11.81 -5.76 -9.81
CA LEU A 208 -10.87 -4.67 -9.57
C LEU A 208 -11.19 -3.48 -10.49
N ALA A 209 -11.62 -2.38 -9.89
CA ALA A 209 -12.01 -1.16 -10.60
C ALA A 209 -10.88 -0.11 -10.61
N ALA A 210 -10.12 0.02 -9.52
CA ALA A 210 -9.03 0.99 -9.39
C ALA A 210 -8.01 0.55 -8.34
N VAL A 211 -6.82 1.14 -8.42
CA VAL A 211 -5.76 1.01 -7.41
C VAL A 211 -5.47 2.40 -6.87
N ILE A 212 -5.47 2.55 -5.54
CA ILE A 212 -5.30 3.85 -4.87
C ILE A 212 -4.14 3.80 -3.88
N ASP A 213 -3.81 4.97 -3.33
CA ASP A 213 -2.76 5.16 -2.32
C ASP A 213 -1.34 4.85 -2.79
N PHE A 214 -0.82 5.73 -3.65
CA PHE A 214 0.55 5.70 -4.17
C PHE A 214 1.56 6.40 -3.24
N GLY A 215 1.19 6.65 -2.00
CA GLY A 215 2.06 7.30 -1.03
C GLY A 215 3.40 6.59 -0.84
N THR A 216 3.43 5.27 -0.97
CA THR A 216 4.67 4.46 -0.87
C THR A 216 5.28 4.09 -2.22
N ALA A 217 4.64 4.44 -3.34
CA ALA A 217 5.16 4.11 -4.66
C ALA A 217 6.54 4.74 -4.94
N GLY A 218 7.32 4.05 -5.74
CA GLY A 218 8.67 4.46 -6.10
C GLY A 218 9.28 3.59 -7.19
N VAL A 219 10.59 3.71 -7.36
CA VAL A 219 11.37 2.97 -8.35
C VAL A 219 12.43 2.13 -7.64
N GLY A 220 12.41 0.81 -7.84
CA GLY A 220 13.34 -0.11 -7.17
C GLY A 220 13.00 -1.58 -7.41
N ASP A 221 13.23 -2.41 -6.38
CA ASP A 221 12.85 -3.83 -6.34
C ASP A 221 11.33 -3.97 -6.14
N PRO A 222 10.58 -4.61 -7.06
CA PRO A 222 9.14 -4.76 -6.95
C PRO A 222 8.69 -5.85 -5.97
N ALA A 223 9.59 -6.55 -5.29
CA ALA A 223 9.24 -7.66 -4.41
C ALA A 223 8.26 -7.27 -3.27
N CYS A 224 8.26 -6.00 -2.83
CA CYS A 224 7.32 -5.50 -1.83
C CYS A 224 5.84 -5.55 -2.28
N ASP A 225 5.56 -5.53 -3.60
CA ASP A 225 4.20 -5.62 -4.13
C ASP A 225 3.60 -7.02 -4.05
N THR A 226 4.42 -8.04 -3.76
CA THR A 226 3.94 -9.42 -3.71
C THR A 226 3.31 -9.81 -2.37
N THR A 227 3.37 -8.96 -1.35
CA THR A 227 2.88 -9.26 0.01
C THR A 227 1.42 -9.67 0.04
N ILE A 228 0.58 -9.10 -0.84
CA ILE A 228 -0.84 -9.44 -0.95
C ILE A 228 -1.08 -10.92 -1.27
N ALA A 229 -0.12 -11.60 -1.87
CA ALA A 229 -0.21 -13.03 -2.17
C ALA A 229 -0.51 -13.87 -0.92
N TRP A 230 -0.03 -13.48 0.24
CA TRP A 230 -0.23 -14.20 1.50
C TRP A 230 -1.21 -13.51 2.43
N THR A 231 -1.30 -12.18 2.35
CA THR A 231 -2.15 -11.40 3.25
C THR A 231 -3.61 -11.33 2.80
N PHE A 232 -3.95 -11.73 1.56
CA PHE A 232 -5.33 -11.59 1.11
C PHE A 232 -5.78 -12.66 0.11
N LEU A 233 -4.91 -13.06 -0.83
CA LEU A 233 -5.32 -13.97 -1.90
C LEU A 233 -5.56 -15.39 -1.38
N SER A 234 -6.63 -16.04 -1.88
CA SER A 234 -6.83 -17.48 -1.71
C SER A 234 -5.69 -18.28 -2.35
N ALA A 235 -5.58 -19.58 -2.05
CA ALA A 235 -4.56 -20.45 -2.64
C ALA A 235 -4.58 -20.42 -4.17
N ASP A 236 -5.77 -20.49 -4.79
CA ASP A 236 -5.93 -20.44 -6.25
C ASP A 236 -5.62 -19.04 -6.81
N GLY A 237 -6.08 -17.98 -6.13
CA GLY A 237 -5.73 -16.60 -6.49
C GLY A 237 -4.22 -16.36 -6.41
N ARG A 238 -3.56 -16.85 -5.35
CA ARG A 238 -2.10 -16.74 -5.20
C ARG A 238 -1.36 -17.46 -6.34
N ARG A 239 -1.82 -18.64 -6.72
CA ARG A 239 -1.24 -19.37 -7.86
C ARG A 239 -1.36 -18.55 -9.14
N ALA A 240 -2.56 -18.05 -9.48
CA ALA A 240 -2.78 -17.23 -10.67
C ALA A 240 -1.94 -15.94 -10.66
N PHE A 241 -1.83 -15.28 -9.50
CA PHE A 241 -1.00 -14.10 -9.30
C PHE A 241 0.48 -14.40 -9.55
N LYS A 242 1.00 -15.53 -8.99
CA LYS A 242 2.38 -15.96 -9.18
C LYS A 242 2.68 -16.30 -10.63
N GLU A 243 1.79 -17.00 -11.32
CA GLU A 243 1.94 -17.38 -12.73
C GLU A 243 1.97 -16.16 -13.67
N ARG A 244 1.29 -15.08 -13.29
CA ARG A 244 1.17 -13.88 -14.11
C ARG A 244 2.34 -12.91 -13.94
N LEU A 245 2.95 -12.84 -12.76
CA LEU A 245 4.09 -11.97 -12.49
C LEU A 245 5.39 -12.56 -13.04
N PRO A 246 6.24 -11.78 -13.73
CA PRO A 246 7.49 -12.25 -14.35
C PRO A 246 8.63 -12.35 -13.32
N PHE A 247 8.37 -12.96 -12.14
CA PHE A 247 9.31 -13.00 -11.04
C PHE A 247 9.97 -14.37 -10.87
N ASP A 248 11.27 -14.37 -10.63
CA ASP A 248 12.07 -15.52 -10.29
C ASP A 248 11.92 -15.94 -8.80
N ALA A 249 12.41 -17.11 -8.45
CA ALA A 249 12.37 -17.63 -7.09
C ALA A 249 13.04 -16.68 -6.06
N PRO A 250 14.20 -16.06 -6.33
CA PRO A 250 14.78 -15.03 -5.46
C PRO A 250 13.88 -13.81 -5.21
N THR A 251 13.15 -13.33 -6.21
CA THR A 251 12.20 -12.24 -6.04
C THR A 251 11.04 -12.65 -5.13
N TRP A 252 10.50 -13.86 -5.30
CA TRP A 252 9.49 -14.40 -4.39
C TRP A 252 10.01 -14.61 -2.96
N ALA A 253 11.29 -14.98 -2.80
CA ALA A 253 11.91 -15.09 -1.48
C ALA A 253 11.96 -13.70 -0.78
N ARG A 254 12.33 -12.63 -1.50
CA ARG A 254 12.29 -11.26 -0.94
C ARG A 254 10.85 -10.81 -0.64
N GLY A 255 9.89 -11.18 -1.49
CA GLY A 255 8.47 -10.92 -1.23
C GLY A 255 7.97 -11.58 0.05
N ARG A 256 8.34 -12.86 0.28
CA ARG A 256 8.08 -13.53 1.58
C ARG A 256 8.76 -12.80 2.73
N GLY A 257 9.97 -12.29 2.52
CA GLY A 257 10.67 -11.46 3.51
C GLY A 257 9.89 -10.20 3.90
N TRP A 258 9.38 -9.45 2.91
CA TRP A 258 8.52 -8.31 3.18
C TRP A 258 7.24 -8.69 3.93
N ALA A 259 6.61 -9.80 3.53
CA ALA A 259 5.38 -10.28 4.15
C ALA A 259 5.58 -10.77 5.59
N ILE A 260 6.62 -11.60 5.83
CA ILE A 260 6.89 -12.17 7.16
C ILE A 260 7.30 -11.10 8.18
N TRP A 261 8.16 -10.14 7.80
CA TRP A 261 8.51 -9.02 8.64
C TRP A 261 7.26 -8.26 9.10
N LYS A 262 6.42 -7.84 8.13
CA LYS A 262 5.21 -7.07 8.43
C LYS A 262 4.23 -7.85 9.30
N ALA A 263 3.98 -9.12 8.96
CA ALA A 263 3.05 -9.98 9.68
C ALA A 263 3.53 -10.23 11.13
N MET A 264 4.80 -10.53 11.34
CA MET A 264 5.32 -10.73 12.70
C MET A 264 5.21 -9.45 13.55
N LYS A 265 5.48 -8.28 12.97
CA LYS A 265 5.31 -7.01 13.68
C LYS A 265 3.86 -6.76 14.07
N VAL A 266 2.91 -6.97 13.15
CA VAL A 266 1.47 -6.84 13.43
C VAL A 266 1.04 -7.84 14.51
N LEU A 267 1.50 -9.09 14.45
CA LEU A 267 1.16 -10.11 15.44
C LEU A 267 1.64 -9.73 16.84
N VAL A 268 2.84 -9.19 17.00
CA VAL A 268 3.36 -8.73 18.31
C VAL A 268 2.44 -7.68 18.92
N ASP A 269 1.96 -6.74 18.11
CA ASP A 269 1.04 -5.69 18.58
C ASP A 269 -0.35 -6.29 18.87
N ALA A 270 -0.91 -7.10 17.99
CA ALA A 270 -2.25 -7.70 18.10
C ALA A 270 -2.40 -8.66 19.29
N LEU A 271 -1.34 -9.38 19.67
CA LEU A 271 -1.35 -10.27 20.84
C LEU A 271 -1.63 -9.54 22.17
N GLN A 272 -1.53 -8.20 22.21
CA GLN A 272 -1.74 -7.43 23.42
C GLN A 272 -3.23 -7.13 23.63
N ASP A 273 -4.00 -6.81 22.58
CA ASP A 273 -5.34 -6.25 22.72
C ASP A 273 -6.32 -6.61 21.59
N ASP A 274 -5.90 -7.32 20.53
CA ASP A 274 -6.75 -7.71 19.40
C ASP A 274 -6.62 -9.20 19.02
N PRO A 275 -7.38 -10.11 19.73
CA PRO A 275 -7.32 -11.54 19.43
C PRO A 275 -7.78 -11.94 18.02
N GLU A 276 -8.66 -11.15 17.39
CA GLU A 276 -9.15 -11.45 16.05
C GLU A 276 -8.04 -11.14 15.01
N ASP A 277 -7.41 -9.99 15.09
CA ASP A 277 -6.26 -9.63 14.24
C ASP A 277 -5.06 -10.57 14.51
N ALA A 278 -4.84 -10.97 15.77
CA ALA A 278 -3.80 -11.96 16.11
C ALA A 278 -4.05 -13.31 15.42
N ALA A 279 -5.28 -13.82 15.42
CA ALA A 279 -5.64 -15.08 14.76
C ALA A 279 -5.49 -14.97 13.23
N TYR A 280 -5.97 -13.88 12.64
CA TYR A 280 -5.81 -13.62 11.21
C TYR A 280 -4.34 -13.54 10.80
N THR A 281 -3.55 -12.78 11.53
CA THR A 281 -2.13 -12.56 11.23
C THR A 281 -1.31 -13.84 11.43
N THR A 282 -1.66 -14.68 12.40
CA THR A 282 -1.07 -16.03 12.55
C THR A 282 -1.32 -16.86 11.29
N GLY A 283 -2.54 -16.88 10.76
CA GLY A 283 -2.85 -17.58 9.51
C GLY A 283 -2.07 -17.05 8.30
N VAL A 284 -1.82 -15.74 8.24
CA VAL A 284 -0.94 -15.14 7.22
C VAL A 284 0.49 -15.67 7.33
N ILE A 285 1.04 -15.71 8.55
CA ILE A 285 2.38 -16.25 8.80
C ILE A 285 2.46 -17.72 8.38
N GLU A 286 1.49 -18.55 8.78
CA GLU A 286 1.42 -19.95 8.38
C GLU A 286 1.40 -20.13 6.86
N ALA A 287 0.65 -19.30 6.14
CA ALA A 287 0.61 -19.31 4.69
C ALA A 287 1.97 -18.95 4.04
N ILE A 288 2.72 -18.02 4.63
CA ILE A 288 4.07 -17.65 4.17
C ILE A 288 5.04 -18.82 4.41
N LEU A 289 4.99 -19.45 5.60
CA LEU A 289 5.85 -20.58 5.96
C LEU A 289 5.59 -21.79 5.05
N ALA A 290 4.31 -22.10 4.81
CA ALA A 290 3.94 -23.18 3.90
C ALA A 290 4.39 -22.92 2.44
N ASP A 291 4.29 -21.69 1.95
CA ASP A 291 4.76 -21.30 0.61
C ASP A 291 6.30 -21.39 0.51
N HIS A 292 7.01 -21.12 1.59
CA HIS A 292 8.47 -21.26 1.64
C HIS A 292 8.89 -22.71 1.51
N LEU A 293 8.32 -23.60 2.32
CA LEU A 293 8.59 -25.05 2.26
C LEU A 293 8.24 -25.68 0.91
N ALA A 294 7.21 -25.17 0.24
CA ALA A 294 6.81 -25.66 -1.10
C ALA A 294 7.74 -25.16 -2.22
N ALA A 295 8.58 -24.17 -1.96
CA ALA A 295 9.50 -23.57 -2.93
C ALA A 295 10.93 -24.14 -2.87
N GLU A 296 11.24 -24.93 -1.81
CA GLU A 296 12.48 -25.70 -1.66
C GLU A 296 12.40 -27.02 -2.44
#